data_d24b1bb77008692da88f52bec93a7b48
#
_entry.id   d24b1bb77008692da88f52bec93a7b48
#
_cell.length_a   1.000
_cell.length_b   1.000
_cell.length_c   1.000
_cell.angle_alpha   90.00
_cell.angle_beta   90.00
_cell.angle_gamma   90.00
#
_symmetry.space_group_name_H-M   'P 1'
#
loop_
_entity.id
_entity.type
_entity.pdbx_description
1 polymer ?
#
loop_
_entity_poly.entity_id
_entity_poly.type
_entity_poly.pdbx_seq_one_letter_code
_entity_poly.pdbx_strand_id
1 'polypeptide(L)'
;MFNNVFDGAKSVSIRKVIERISGVSLSNTRYGGNISCPLGRHDDAKPSFHIYDSTNSFHCFSCGCSGSVIDYYIMATGLVPDKENAAFAAEQICKEFGIEYQDNYVKDPEYDNYTQVYNWVAGFFVRCNKYDNALDYWKSRKLDTLVDEYGLGYCPAVFRDKTNTVVTFKHILTQKFPHIPVATLDTYNLYDMYGQCVFSERYMFAIHNSKGDVIAFSGRTAVDDPAKYKNSKETRYFQKKKVLYNFHKAKNYPSIYVVEGQADALSLVASGVPNVVASLGTAFTTEHIELLKGKDIILAFDNDDAGHTQMLKLLTENPQKKLYVQDIFFGLYKDFNEALCSMFDLKSYLTNSGKMYGPDYLLKLFCTNATKLNRLKSDKDKDGNIKPLEVSVTDLEEYDKLHKKDIYLDFSELDDRVKVHEIVSKASKFYHPVAKDNFAIRLQRLIKGKRSK
;
A
#
# COMPACT_ATOMS: atom_id res chain seq x y z
N MET A 1 26.99 -30.92 0.18
CA MET A 1 26.60 -29.90 -0.81
C MET A 1 25.19 -30.23 -1.30
N PHE A 2 24.24 -29.32 -1.17
CA PHE A 2 22.84 -29.56 -1.54
C PHE A 2 22.64 -29.34 -3.04
N ASN A 3 21.65 -30.02 -3.65
CA ASN A 3 21.41 -29.97 -5.09
C ASN A 3 20.84 -28.62 -5.57
N ASN A 4 20.28 -27.81 -4.67
CA ASN A 4 19.80 -26.46 -4.96
C ASN A 4 19.69 -25.63 -3.66
N VAL A 5 19.48 -24.33 -3.80
CA VAL A 5 19.35 -23.39 -2.70
C VAL A 5 18.19 -23.70 -1.75
N PHE A 6 17.07 -24.21 -2.26
CA PHE A 6 15.89 -24.53 -1.46
C PHE A 6 16.15 -25.72 -0.52
N ASP A 7 16.82 -26.76 -1.03
CA ASP A 7 17.20 -27.90 -0.22
C ASP A 7 18.23 -27.52 0.86
N GLY A 8 19.17 -26.65 0.48
CA GLY A 8 20.12 -26.06 1.42
C GLY A 8 19.43 -25.31 2.54
N ALA A 9 18.54 -24.39 2.20
CA ALA A 9 17.78 -23.60 3.19
C ALA A 9 16.91 -24.48 4.10
N LYS A 10 16.22 -25.46 3.53
CA LYS A 10 15.36 -26.39 4.29
C LYS A 10 16.12 -27.33 5.21
N SER A 11 17.42 -27.48 5.02
CA SER A 11 18.29 -28.25 5.93
C SER A 11 18.56 -27.54 7.25
N VAL A 12 18.39 -26.20 7.29
CA VAL A 12 18.56 -25.40 8.49
C VAL A 12 17.37 -25.64 9.42
N SER A 13 17.64 -25.88 10.72
CA SER A 13 16.58 -26.03 11.70
C SER A 13 15.70 -24.77 11.78
N ILE A 14 14.38 -24.95 11.73
CA ILE A 14 13.40 -23.87 11.89
C ILE A 14 13.61 -23.10 13.20
N ARG A 15 14.02 -23.74 14.28
CA ARG A 15 14.34 -23.09 15.55
C ARG A 15 15.46 -22.07 15.38
N LYS A 16 16.56 -22.48 14.73
CA LYS A 16 17.70 -21.57 14.49
C LYS A 16 17.29 -20.37 13.63
N VAL A 17 16.45 -20.57 12.62
CA VAL A 17 15.94 -19.49 11.77
C VAL A 17 15.06 -18.54 12.58
N ILE A 18 14.18 -19.06 13.43
CA ILE A 18 13.32 -18.24 14.31
C ILE A 18 14.18 -17.44 15.28
N GLU A 19 15.11 -18.07 15.99
CA GLU A 19 16.01 -17.39 16.95
C GLU A 19 16.79 -16.27 16.28
N ARG A 20 17.32 -16.54 15.07
CA ARG A 20 18.16 -15.58 14.36
C ARG A 20 17.40 -14.38 13.82
N ILE A 21 16.23 -14.61 13.25
CA ILE A 21 15.43 -13.57 12.58
C ILE A 21 14.63 -12.75 13.60
N SER A 22 14.06 -13.39 14.61
CA SER A 22 13.17 -12.72 15.57
C SER A 22 13.82 -12.36 16.89
N GLY A 23 15.07 -12.78 17.13
CA GLY A 23 15.79 -12.53 18.37
C GLY A 23 15.21 -13.25 19.60
N VAL A 24 14.28 -14.17 19.40
CA VAL A 24 13.64 -14.94 20.48
C VAL A 24 14.53 -16.13 20.85
N SER A 25 14.85 -16.30 22.13
CA SER A 25 15.59 -17.49 22.61
C SER A 25 14.65 -18.67 22.80
N LEU A 26 14.94 -19.79 22.14
CA LEU A 26 14.18 -21.04 22.24
C LEU A 26 14.86 -22.12 23.09
N SER A 27 15.97 -21.78 23.74
CA SER A 27 16.79 -22.73 24.53
C SER A 27 16.03 -23.42 25.68
N ASN A 28 15.01 -22.76 26.24
CA ASN A 28 14.23 -23.26 27.36
C ASN A 28 12.84 -23.83 26.94
N THR A 29 12.53 -23.87 25.63
CA THR A 29 11.26 -24.46 25.17
C THR A 29 11.38 -25.95 25.01
N ARG A 30 10.48 -26.72 25.68
CA ARG A 30 10.39 -28.18 25.50
C ARG A 30 10.09 -28.49 24.04
N TYR A 31 10.68 -29.56 23.51
CA TYR A 31 10.27 -30.12 22.22
C TYR A 31 8.75 -30.34 22.23
N GLY A 32 8.05 -29.76 21.23
CA GLY A 32 6.58 -29.85 21.14
C GLY A 32 5.78 -28.87 22.01
N GLY A 33 6.41 -27.86 22.62
CA GLY A 33 5.71 -26.80 23.35
C GLY A 33 5.36 -25.61 22.44
N ASN A 34 4.26 -24.90 22.79
CA ASN A 34 3.91 -23.65 22.12
C ASN A 34 4.72 -22.50 22.72
N ILE A 35 5.07 -21.52 21.85
CA ILE A 35 5.67 -20.25 22.22
C ILE A 35 4.74 -19.10 21.82
N SER A 36 4.98 -17.90 22.34
CA SER A 36 4.33 -16.69 21.82
C SER A 36 4.74 -16.48 20.37
N CYS A 37 3.79 -16.03 19.54
CA CYS A 37 4.01 -15.90 18.10
C CYS A 37 5.13 -14.89 17.78
N PRO A 38 6.27 -15.32 17.24
CA PRO A 38 7.42 -14.43 17.03
C PRO A 38 7.23 -13.50 15.82
N LEU A 39 6.12 -13.66 15.07
CA LEU A 39 5.80 -12.82 13.91
C LEU A 39 5.08 -11.51 14.28
N GLY A 40 4.75 -11.29 15.55
CA GLY A 40 4.13 -10.06 16.03
C GLY A 40 2.75 -9.73 15.41
N ARG A 41 2.06 -10.76 14.88
CA ARG A 41 0.79 -10.57 14.14
C ARG A 41 -0.44 -10.47 15.03
N HIS A 42 -0.31 -10.77 16.29
CA HIS A 42 -1.39 -10.74 17.29
C HIS A 42 -0.79 -10.73 18.68
N ASP A 43 -1.56 -10.24 19.65
CA ASP A 43 -1.22 -10.38 21.06
C ASP A 43 -1.47 -11.83 21.50
N ASP A 44 -0.51 -12.43 22.18
CA ASP A 44 -0.51 -13.84 22.51
C ASP A 44 -0.53 -14.05 24.03
N ALA A 45 -1.71 -13.84 24.63
CA ALA A 45 -1.92 -14.06 26.05
C ALA A 45 -1.71 -15.52 26.49
N LYS A 46 -1.86 -16.45 25.54
CA LYS A 46 -1.52 -17.87 25.69
C LYS A 46 -0.68 -18.30 24.49
N PRO A 47 0.54 -18.87 24.70
CA PRO A 47 1.41 -19.29 23.61
C PRO A 47 0.69 -20.14 22.58
N SER A 48 0.67 -19.69 21.31
CA SER A 48 -0.11 -20.29 20.24
C SER A 48 0.71 -20.73 19.02
N PHE A 49 2.00 -20.42 19.01
CA PHE A 49 2.90 -20.76 17.92
C PHE A 49 3.62 -22.09 18.22
N HIS A 50 3.37 -23.10 17.38
CA HIS A 50 3.94 -24.45 17.52
C HIS A 50 5.04 -24.69 16.50
N ILE A 51 6.13 -25.32 16.96
CA ILE A 51 7.28 -25.70 16.13
C ILE A 51 7.30 -27.24 16.00
N TYR A 52 7.23 -27.71 14.77
CA TYR A 52 7.31 -29.13 14.44
C TYR A 52 8.74 -29.48 14.02
N ASP A 53 9.57 -29.93 14.97
CA ASP A 53 10.96 -30.25 14.71
C ASP A 53 11.14 -31.40 13.70
N SER A 54 10.23 -32.40 13.71
CA SER A 54 10.29 -33.53 12.82
C SER A 54 10.04 -33.20 11.34
N THR A 55 9.23 -32.20 11.07
CA THR A 55 8.91 -31.73 9.72
C THR A 55 9.59 -30.42 9.38
N ASN A 56 10.40 -29.87 10.30
CA ASN A 56 11.09 -28.61 10.16
C ASN A 56 10.16 -27.46 9.74
N SER A 57 8.99 -27.36 10.38
CA SER A 57 7.91 -26.45 10.05
C SER A 57 7.30 -25.82 11.28
N PHE A 58 6.38 -24.85 11.08
CA PHE A 58 5.66 -24.20 12.15
C PHE A 58 4.18 -24.01 11.82
N HIS A 59 3.38 -23.82 12.86
CA HIS A 59 1.98 -23.41 12.76
C HIS A 59 1.60 -22.54 13.96
N CYS A 60 0.96 -21.39 13.72
CA CYS A 60 0.36 -20.57 14.75
C CYS A 60 -1.15 -20.77 14.79
N PHE A 61 -1.68 -21.27 15.90
CA PHE A 61 -3.10 -21.55 16.05
C PHE A 61 -3.97 -20.31 16.21
N SER A 62 -3.38 -19.15 16.53
CA SER A 62 -4.13 -17.87 16.68
C SER A 62 -4.23 -17.10 15.36
N CYS A 63 -3.14 -16.93 14.61
CA CYS A 63 -3.17 -16.19 13.33
C CYS A 63 -3.23 -17.09 12.08
N GLY A 64 -3.17 -18.42 12.25
CA GLY A 64 -3.26 -19.39 11.15
C GLY A 64 -2.02 -19.47 10.24
N CYS A 65 -0.95 -18.71 10.52
CA CYS A 65 0.25 -18.78 9.71
C CYS A 65 0.98 -20.12 9.92
N SER A 66 1.50 -20.69 8.84
CA SER A 66 2.22 -21.95 8.86
C SER A 66 3.18 -22.04 7.68
N GLY A 67 4.17 -22.94 7.76
CA GLY A 67 5.09 -23.17 6.66
C GLY A 67 6.44 -23.74 7.07
N SER A 68 7.39 -23.72 6.12
CA SER A 68 8.78 -24.11 6.26
C SER A 68 9.65 -22.96 6.78
N VAL A 69 10.97 -23.19 6.87
CA VAL A 69 11.96 -22.15 7.19
C VAL A 69 11.91 -20.97 6.21
N ILE A 70 11.65 -21.24 4.93
CA ILE A 70 11.57 -20.21 3.88
C ILE A 70 10.32 -19.37 4.06
N ASP A 71 9.17 -20.02 4.32
CA ASP A 71 7.91 -19.32 4.59
C ASP A 71 8.03 -18.46 5.85
N TYR A 72 8.70 -18.96 6.89
CA TYR A 72 8.96 -18.20 8.10
C TYR A 72 9.80 -16.96 7.80
N TYR A 73 10.91 -17.12 7.06
CA TYR A 73 11.77 -16.01 6.66
C TYR A 73 10.99 -14.93 5.91
N ILE A 74 10.21 -15.33 4.89
CA ILE A 74 9.36 -14.42 4.11
C ILE A 74 8.38 -13.66 5.03
N MET A 75 7.71 -14.38 5.93
CA MET A 75 6.72 -13.79 6.83
C MET A 75 7.35 -12.85 7.86
N ALA A 76 8.51 -13.21 8.42
CA ALA A 76 9.20 -12.43 9.43
C ALA A 76 9.88 -11.18 8.86
N THR A 77 10.33 -11.24 7.60
CA THR A 77 10.96 -10.11 6.92
C THR A 77 9.97 -9.27 6.09
N GLY A 78 8.68 -9.65 6.07
CA GLY A 78 7.64 -8.92 5.33
C GLY A 78 7.77 -9.00 3.81
N LEU A 79 8.48 -9.99 3.29
CA LEU A 79 8.54 -10.24 1.85
C LEU A 79 7.19 -10.76 1.32
N VAL A 80 6.89 -10.45 0.06
CA VAL A 80 5.73 -11.02 -0.63
C VAL A 80 5.97 -12.51 -0.90
N PRO A 81 5.02 -13.41 -0.65
CA PRO A 81 5.18 -14.84 -0.92
C PRO A 81 5.04 -15.11 -2.42
N ASP A 82 6.12 -14.96 -3.16
CA ASP A 82 6.27 -15.31 -4.57
C ASP A 82 7.52 -16.17 -4.81
N LYS A 83 7.70 -16.68 -6.03
CA LYS A 83 8.82 -17.56 -6.37
C LYS A 83 10.19 -16.89 -6.22
N GLU A 84 10.27 -15.59 -6.55
CA GLU A 84 11.52 -14.83 -6.48
C GLU A 84 11.92 -14.56 -5.04
N ASN A 85 10.97 -14.14 -4.22
CA ASN A 85 11.23 -13.93 -2.80
C ASN A 85 11.47 -15.24 -2.05
N ALA A 86 10.88 -16.35 -2.49
CA ALA A 86 11.21 -17.68 -1.95
C ALA A 86 12.66 -18.08 -2.26
N ALA A 87 13.13 -17.82 -3.48
CA ALA A 87 14.53 -18.05 -3.83
C ALA A 87 15.48 -17.12 -3.05
N PHE A 88 15.15 -15.84 -2.99
CA PHE A 88 15.90 -14.86 -2.21
C PHE A 88 15.97 -15.25 -0.71
N ALA A 89 14.85 -15.61 -0.11
CA ALA A 89 14.80 -16.07 1.28
C ALA A 89 15.68 -17.32 1.49
N ALA A 90 15.63 -18.26 0.58
CA ALA A 90 16.46 -19.46 0.62
C ALA A 90 17.97 -19.12 0.52
N GLU A 91 18.35 -18.19 -0.36
CA GLU A 91 19.73 -17.70 -0.47
C GLU A 91 20.20 -17.01 0.83
N GLN A 92 19.35 -16.14 1.41
CA GLN A 92 19.70 -15.45 2.65
C GLN A 92 19.88 -16.45 3.81
N ILE A 93 18.99 -17.44 3.94
CA ILE A 93 19.12 -18.51 4.94
C ILE A 93 20.44 -19.28 4.73
N CYS A 94 20.73 -19.72 3.50
CA CYS A 94 21.97 -20.43 3.21
C CYS A 94 23.20 -19.58 3.55
N LYS A 95 23.23 -18.31 3.17
CA LYS A 95 24.29 -17.37 3.46
C LYS A 95 24.49 -17.16 4.95
N GLU A 96 23.42 -16.91 5.69
CA GLU A 96 23.41 -16.66 7.13
C GLU A 96 23.95 -17.84 7.95
N PHE A 97 23.62 -19.06 7.52
CA PHE A 97 23.99 -20.29 8.22
C PHE A 97 25.18 -21.04 7.59
N GLY A 98 25.85 -20.43 6.60
CA GLY A 98 27.03 -21.02 5.96
C GLY A 98 26.75 -22.32 5.23
N ILE A 99 25.57 -22.49 4.63
CA ILE A 99 25.17 -23.69 3.90
C ILE A 99 25.65 -23.61 2.46
N GLU A 100 26.48 -24.56 2.05
CA GLU A 100 26.91 -24.71 0.65
C GLU A 100 25.88 -25.51 -0.16
N TYR A 101 25.51 -24.98 -1.33
CA TYR A 101 24.60 -25.60 -2.29
C TYR A 101 25.12 -25.44 -3.72
N GLN A 102 24.70 -26.35 -4.60
CA GLN A 102 24.93 -26.16 -6.03
C GLN A 102 23.94 -25.10 -6.53
N ASP A 103 24.45 -24.04 -7.13
CA ASP A 103 23.62 -22.98 -7.70
C ASP A 103 23.05 -23.44 -9.06
N ASN A 104 22.06 -24.33 -8.99
CA ASN A 104 21.27 -24.72 -10.14
C ASN A 104 20.07 -23.76 -10.36
N TYR A 105 19.95 -22.71 -9.50
CA TYR A 105 19.01 -21.63 -9.74
C TYR A 105 19.57 -20.83 -10.92
N VAL A 106 18.94 -20.99 -12.06
CA VAL A 106 19.24 -20.18 -13.24
C VAL A 106 18.89 -18.74 -12.86
N LYS A 107 19.91 -17.97 -12.42
CA LYS A 107 19.80 -16.52 -12.36
C LYS A 107 19.19 -16.08 -13.69
N ASP A 108 18.14 -15.29 -13.65
CA ASP A 108 17.65 -14.68 -14.88
C ASP A 108 18.68 -13.59 -15.28
N PRO A 109 19.60 -13.87 -16.22
CA PRO A 109 20.64 -12.89 -16.61
C PRO A 109 20.03 -11.62 -17.17
N GLU A 110 18.82 -11.71 -17.70
CA GLU A 110 18.08 -10.57 -18.20
C GLU A 110 17.54 -9.72 -17.07
N TYR A 111 17.14 -10.33 -15.93
CA TYR A 111 16.77 -9.56 -14.74
C TYR A 111 17.94 -8.76 -14.17
N ASP A 112 19.14 -9.37 -14.09
CA ASP A 112 20.35 -8.68 -13.64
C ASP A 112 20.69 -7.49 -14.56
N ASN A 113 20.64 -7.68 -15.86
CA ASN A 113 20.84 -6.60 -16.83
C ASN A 113 19.76 -5.51 -16.71
N TYR A 114 18.49 -5.91 -16.58
CA TYR A 114 17.36 -5.01 -16.44
C TYR A 114 17.53 -4.11 -15.21
N THR A 115 17.76 -4.71 -14.04
CA THR A 115 17.92 -3.96 -12.80
C THR A 115 19.18 -3.11 -12.78
N GLN A 116 20.28 -3.58 -13.37
CA GLN A 116 21.50 -2.81 -13.53
C GLN A 116 21.24 -1.52 -14.34
N VAL A 117 20.52 -1.63 -15.44
CA VAL A 117 20.16 -0.47 -16.28
C VAL A 117 19.24 0.47 -15.52
N TYR A 118 18.16 -0.04 -14.91
CA TYR A 118 17.18 0.78 -14.21
C TYR A 118 17.75 1.48 -12.99
N ASN A 119 18.57 0.80 -12.17
CA ASN A 119 19.27 1.41 -11.03
C ASN A 119 20.22 2.52 -11.49
N TRP A 120 20.97 2.29 -12.59
CA TRP A 120 21.85 3.32 -13.14
C TRP A 120 21.06 4.53 -13.66
N VAL A 121 19.94 4.29 -14.36
CA VAL A 121 19.05 5.34 -14.91
C VAL A 121 18.45 6.17 -13.77
N ALA A 122 18.04 5.55 -12.66
CA ALA A 122 17.58 6.28 -11.47
C ALA A 122 18.65 7.27 -10.99
N GLY A 123 19.87 6.78 -10.75
CA GLY A 123 20.98 7.65 -10.37
C GLY A 123 21.35 8.69 -11.44
N PHE A 124 21.13 8.38 -12.72
CA PHE A 124 21.31 9.34 -13.80
C PHE A 124 20.29 10.49 -13.71
N PHE A 125 19.00 10.19 -13.50
CA PHE A 125 17.98 11.22 -13.34
C PHE A 125 18.19 12.07 -12.07
N VAL A 126 18.66 11.48 -10.97
CA VAL A 126 19.04 12.26 -9.77
C VAL A 126 20.12 13.29 -10.11
N ARG A 127 21.15 12.90 -10.86
CA ARG A 127 22.21 13.83 -11.30
C ARG A 127 21.71 14.90 -12.26
N CYS A 128 20.60 14.66 -12.96
CA CYS A 128 19.99 15.65 -13.86
C CYS A 128 19.20 16.76 -13.13
N ASN A 129 19.00 16.67 -11.81
CA ASN A 129 18.35 17.74 -11.02
C ASN A 129 19.07 19.10 -11.07
N LYS A 130 20.31 19.12 -11.53
CA LYS A 130 21.07 20.36 -11.76
C LYS A 130 20.62 21.16 -13.00
N TYR A 131 19.79 20.54 -13.86
CA TYR A 131 19.27 21.18 -15.08
C TYR A 131 17.87 21.74 -14.83
N ASP A 132 17.52 22.78 -15.57
CA ASP A 132 16.18 23.36 -15.67
C ASP A 132 15.56 23.73 -14.30
N ASN A 133 16.40 24.08 -13.31
CA ASN A 133 16.00 24.35 -11.92
C ASN A 133 15.16 23.22 -11.28
N ALA A 134 15.36 21.97 -11.70
CA ALA A 134 14.57 20.84 -11.22
C ALA A 134 14.68 20.62 -9.71
N LEU A 135 15.81 20.97 -9.09
CA LEU A 135 15.96 20.89 -7.63
C LEU A 135 14.99 21.85 -6.90
N ASP A 136 14.67 23.00 -7.50
CA ASP A 136 13.75 23.96 -6.90
C ASP A 136 12.31 23.45 -6.88
N TYR A 137 11.95 22.59 -7.84
CA TYR A 137 10.69 21.86 -7.77
C TYR A 137 10.63 20.96 -6.52
N TRP A 138 11.67 20.18 -6.24
CA TRP A 138 11.70 19.31 -5.05
C TRP A 138 11.67 20.13 -3.76
N LYS A 139 12.38 21.28 -3.72
CA LYS A 139 12.31 22.23 -2.59
C LYS A 139 10.91 22.80 -2.40
N SER A 140 10.26 23.22 -3.50
CA SER A 140 8.88 23.76 -3.43
C SER A 140 7.88 22.75 -2.90
N ARG A 141 8.16 21.45 -3.11
CA ARG A 141 7.38 20.32 -2.59
C ARG A 141 7.84 19.85 -1.21
N LYS A 142 8.91 20.44 -0.65
CA LYS A 142 9.56 20.04 0.62
C LYS A 142 10.01 18.58 0.61
N LEU A 143 10.46 18.09 -0.53
CA LEU A 143 10.94 16.74 -0.76
C LEU A 143 12.43 16.69 -1.12
N ASP A 144 13.12 17.81 -1.13
CA ASP A 144 14.53 17.95 -1.51
C ASP A 144 15.48 17.13 -0.62
N THR A 145 15.16 16.97 0.66
CA THR A 145 15.93 16.11 1.58
C THR A 145 15.83 14.61 1.26
N LEU A 146 14.85 14.21 0.46
CA LEU A 146 14.61 12.82 0.07
C LEU A 146 15.17 12.48 -1.33
N VAL A 147 15.76 13.46 -2.03
CA VAL A 147 16.20 13.32 -3.43
C VAL A 147 17.10 12.11 -3.63
N ASP A 148 18.17 12.00 -2.86
CA ASP A 148 19.15 10.92 -3.02
C ASP A 148 18.61 9.58 -2.53
N GLU A 149 17.95 9.57 -1.37
CA GLU A 149 17.46 8.35 -0.73
C GLU A 149 16.32 7.68 -1.49
N TYR A 150 15.44 8.48 -2.14
CA TYR A 150 14.26 7.98 -2.86
C TYR A 150 14.40 8.03 -4.37
N GLY A 151 15.58 8.40 -4.88
CA GLY A 151 15.83 8.46 -6.32
C GLY A 151 14.96 9.48 -7.05
N LEU A 152 14.72 10.66 -6.43
CA LEU A 152 13.94 11.72 -7.02
C LEU A 152 14.80 12.49 -8.03
N GLY A 153 14.43 12.41 -9.28
CA GLY A 153 15.25 12.92 -10.37
C GLY A 153 14.51 13.84 -11.33
N TYR A 154 15.22 14.22 -12.37
CA TYR A 154 14.67 14.97 -13.48
C TYR A 154 15.17 14.39 -14.81
N CYS A 155 14.30 14.32 -15.79
CA CYS A 155 14.65 13.96 -17.15
C CYS A 155 14.55 15.22 -18.04
N PRO A 156 15.67 15.81 -18.48
CA PRO A 156 15.67 16.99 -19.32
C PRO A 156 15.14 16.68 -20.73
N ALA A 157 14.72 17.71 -21.47
CA ALA A 157 14.30 17.61 -22.87
C ALA A 157 15.42 17.11 -23.77
N VAL A 158 16.65 17.53 -23.51
CA VAL A 158 17.83 17.28 -24.36
C VAL A 158 19.00 16.81 -23.51
N PHE A 159 19.66 15.76 -23.96
CA PHE A 159 20.93 15.29 -23.38
C PHE A 159 22.12 15.78 -24.19
N ARG A 160 23.21 16.15 -23.52
CA ARG A 160 24.47 16.55 -24.15
C ARG A 160 25.62 15.73 -23.59
N ASP A 161 26.55 15.38 -24.47
CA ASP A 161 27.79 14.71 -24.11
C ASP A 161 28.85 15.71 -23.55
N LYS A 162 30.06 15.22 -23.27
CA LYS A 162 31.16 16.03 -22.74
C LYS A 162 31.63 17.12 -23.73
N THR A 163 31.34 16.96 -25.02
CA THR A 163 31.67 17.92 -26.07
C THR A 163 30.55 18.91 -26.34
N ASN A 164 29.49 18.89 -25.51
CA ASN A 164 28.28 19.68 -25.65
C ASN A 164 27.43 19.33 -26.89
N THR A 165 27.70 18.16 -27.50
CA THR A 165 26.92 17.66 -28.62
C THR A 165 25.62 17.01 -28.13
N VAL A 166 24.51 17.28 -28.79
CA VAL A 166 23.21 16.65 -28.51
C VAL A 166 23.28 15.17 -28.84
N VAL A 167 22.90 14.34 -27.86
CA VAL A 167 22.89 12.88 -27.98
C VAL A 167 21.53 12.31 -27.58
N THR A 168 21.17 11.18 -28.17
CA THR A 168 19.94 10.49 -27.79
C THR A 168 20.13 9.70 -26.49
N PHE A 169 19.03 9.43 -25.77
CA PHE A 169 19.09 8.59 -24.57
C PHE A 169 19.50 7.16 -24.90
N LYS A 170 19.08 6.64 -26.04
CA LYS A 170 19.55 5.35 -26.58
C LYS A 170 21.07 5.33 -26.72
N HIS A 171 21.69 6.38 -27.28
CA HIS A 171 23.14 6.47 -27.37
C HIS A 171 23.82 6.43 -26.02
N ILE A 172 23.29 7.16 -25.03
CA ILE A 172 23.83 7.15 -23.66
C ILE A 172 23.81 5.73 -23.07
N LEU A 173 22.68 5.01 -23.20
CA LEU A 173 22.56 3.66 -22.65
C LEU A 173 23.46 2.66 -23.36
N THR A 174 23.56 2.71 -24.69
CA THR A 174 24.45 1.81 -25.45
C THR A 174 25.93 2.03 -25.15
N GLN A 175 26.34 3.26 -24.91
CA GLN A 175 27.71 3.58 -24.47
C GLN A 175 27.96 3.12 -23.03
N LYS A 176 26.98 3.25 -22.16
CA LYS A 176 27.12 2.86 -20.74
C LYS A 176 27.11 1.34 -20.52
N PHE A 177 26.32 0.63 -21.32
CA PHE A 177 26.13 -0.82 -21.21
C PHE A 177 26.50 -1.55 -22.52
N PRO A 178 27.76 -1.49 -22.96
CA PRO A 178 28.20 -2.07 -24.25
C PRO A 178 28.10 -3.61 -24.26
N HIS A 179 28.01 -4.24 -23.10
CA HIS A 179 27.84 -5.69 -22.96
C HIS A 179 26.40 -6.16 -23.12
N ILE A 180 25.40 -5.25 -23.08
CA ILE A 180 23.99 -5.58 -23.27
C ILE A 180 23.65 -5.34 -24.75
N PRO A 181 23.13 -6.35 -25.47
CA PRO A 181 22.72 -6.16 -26.85
C PRO A 181 21.68 -5.04 -27.00
N VAL A 182 21.80 -4.24 -28.05
CA VAL A 182 20.89 -3.11 -28.32
C VAL A 182 19.43 -3.59 -28.40
N ALA A 183 19.20 -4.74 -29.03
CA ALA A 183 17.87 -5.35 -29.10
C ALA A 183 17.26 -5.65 -27.71
N THR A 184 18.09 -6.00 -26.71
CA THR A 184 17.64 -6.18 -25.31
C THR A 184 17.33 -4.83 -24.67
N LEU A 185 18.18 -3.81 -24.86
CA LEU A 185 17.91 -2.45 -24.38
C LEU A 185 16.61 -1.87 -24.96
N ASP A 186 16.30 -2.17 -26.22
CA ASP A 186 15.05 -1.74 -26.89
C ASP A 186 13.81 -2.31 -26.18
N THR A 187 13.89 -3.51 -25.57
CA THR A 187 12.78 -4.11 -24.82
C THR A 187 12.49 -3.43 -23.48
N TYR A 188 13.43 -2.66 -22.94
CA TYR A 188 13.30 -2.00 -21.64
C TYR A 188 12.39 -0.76 -21.66
N ASN A 189 11.97 -0.30 -22.85
CA ASN A 189 11.02 0.80 -23.04
C ASN A 189 11.44 2.13 -22.37
N LEU A 190 12.73 2.42 -22.29
CA LEU A 190 13.28 3.65 -21.71
C LEU A 190 13.41 4.78 -22.74
N TYR A 191 13.36 4.45 -24.01
CA TYR A 191 13.42 5.41 -25.13
C TYR A 191 12.44 4.99 -26.24
N ASP A 192 12.11 5.95 -27.09
CA ASP A 192 11.23 5.77 -28.23
C ASP A 192 11.99 5.29 -29.49
N MET A 193 11.29 5.18 -30.61
CA MET A 193 11.86 4.77 -31.89
C MET A 193 12.93 5.72 -32.45
N TYR A 194 12.94 6.97 -31.97
CA TYR A 194 13.96 7.98 -32.31
C TYR A 194 15.13 7.99 -31.33
N GLY A 195 15.09 7.13 -30.32
CA GLY A 195 16.09 7.03 -29.28
C GLY A 195 15.96 8.11 -28.19
N GLN A 196 14.88 8.89 -28.17
CA GLN A 196 14.62 9.90 -27.14
C GLN A 196 14.06 9.26 -25.88
N CYS A 197 14.40 9.81 -24.71
CA CYS A 197 13.86 9.31 -23.45
C CYS A 197 12.33 9.46 -23.43
N VAL A 198 11.63 8.38 -23.07
CA VAL A 198 10.17 8.40 -22.97
C VAL A 198 9.65 9.30 -21.84
N PHE A 199 10.53 9.76 -20.94
CA PHE A 199 10.21 10.60 -19.80
C PHE A 199 10.73 12.04 -19.93
N SER A 200 11.08 12.50 -21.13
CA SER A 200 11.57 13.87 -21.34
C SER A 200 10.68 14.91 -20.65
N GLU A 201 11.30 15.91 -20.04
CA GLU A 201 10.67 17.02 -19.33
C GLU A 201 9.76 16.57 -18.17
N ARG A 202 10.28 15.62 -17.35
CA ARG A 202 9.52 15.10 -16.21
C ARG A 202 10.36 15.01 -14.95
N TYR A 203 9.72 15.27 -13.81
CA TYR A 203 10.22 14.98 -12.48
C TYR A 203 10.01 13.49 -12.22
N MET A 204 11.08 12.77 -11.85
CA MET A 204 11.13 11.33 -11.88
C MET A 204 11.06 10.73 -10.48
N PHE A 205 10.25 9.71 -10.34
CA PHE A 205 10.13 8.86 -9.15
C PHE A 205 10.59 7.46 -9.53
N ALA A 206 11.61 6.94 -8.87
CA ALA A 206 12.05 5.56 -9.04
C ALA A 206 11.07 4.60 -8.33
N ILE A 207 10.61 3.58 -9.03
CA ILE A 207 9.71 2.55 -8.50
C ILE A 207 10.52 1.30 -8.24
N HIS A 208 10.46 0.80 -6.99
CA HIS A 208 11.27 -0.32 -6.53
C HIS A 208 10.39 -1.57 -6.33
N ASN A 209 10.98 -2.74 -6.55
CA ASN A 209 10.40 -4.00 -6.10
C ASN A 209 10.58 -4.18 -4.58
N SER A 210 10.10 -5.29 -4.03
CA SER A 210 10.23 -5.59 -2.60
C SER A 210 11.69 -5.79 -2.12
N LYS A 211 12.63 -6.05 -3.04
CA LYS A 211 14.07 -6.19 -2.75
C LYS A 211 14.79 -4.84 -2.70
N GLY A 212 14.21 -3.80 -3.29
CA GLY A 212 14.81 -2.47 -3.41
C GLY A 212 15.46 -2.21 -4.76
N ASP A 213 15.34 -3.12 -5.74
CA ASP A 213 15.80 -2.87 -7.11
C ASP A 213 14.84 -1.93 -7.81
N VAL A 214 15.36 -0.99 -8.58
CA VAL A 214 14.53 -0.13 -9.44
C VAL A 214 14.03 -0.96 -10.62
N ILE A 215 12.71 -1.02 -10.78
CA ILE A 215 12.05 -1.81 -11.83
C ILE A 215 11.19 -0.98 -12.77
N ALA A 216 10.92 0.27 -12.42
CA ALA A 216 10.11 1.18 -13.24
C ALA A 216 10.33 2.63 -12.81
N PHE A 217 9.71 3.54 -13.54
CA PHE A 217 9.66 4.96 -13.23
C PHE A 217 8.24 5.50 -13.35
N SER A 218 7.94 6.52 -12.55
CA SER A 218 6.82 7.43 -12.74
C SER A 218 7.37 8.84 -12.96
N GLY A 219 6.92 9.52 -14.00
CA GLY A 219 7.36 10.86 -14.35
C GLY A 219 6.20 11.86 -14.30
N ARG A 220 6.28 12.87 -13.44
CA ARG A 220 5.36 14.01 -13.42
C ARG A 220 5.83 15.07 -14.41
N THR A 221 4.94 15.56 -15.28
CA THR A 221 5.32 16.58 -16.24
C THR A 221 5.86 17.86 -15.58
N ALA A 222 6.91 18.42 -16.17
CA ALA A 222 7.47 19.71 -15.80
C ALA A 222 6.94 20.85 -16.69
N VAL A 223 6.23 20.49 -17.75
CA VAL A 223 5.66 21.41 -18.76
C VAL A 223 4.16 21.19 -18.87
N ASP A 224 3.50 21.99 -19.69
CA ASP A 224 2.07 21.80 -19.99
C ASP A 224 1.89 20.57 -20.90
N ASP A 225 1.53 19.44 -20.27
CA ASP A 225 1.28 18.15 -20.93
C ASP A 225 -0.02 17.58 -20.35
N PRO A 226 -1.01 17.20 -21.18
CA PRO A 226 -2.27 16.60 -20.74
C PRO A 226 -2.07 15.39 -19.82
N ALA A 227 -1.00 14.62 -20.02
CA ALA A 227 -0.62 13.50 -19.17
C ALA A 227 0.21 13.97 -17.97
N LYS A 228 -0.46 14.45 -16.90
CA LYS A 228 0.19 14.91 -15.67
C LYS A 228 1.22 13.90 -15.12
N TYR A 229 0.90 12.62 -15.16
CA TYR A 229 1.82 11.51 -14.80
C TYR A 229 1.94 10.51 -15.93
N LYS A 230 3.16 10.01 -16.14
CA LYS A 230 3.49 8.95 -17.08
C LYS A 230 4.28 7.87 -16.35
N ASN A 231 3.76 6.66 -16.34
CA ASN A 231 4.46 5.50 -15.76
C ASN A 231 5.18 4.70 -16.86
N SER A 232 6.20 3.94 -16.47
CA SER A 232 6.78 2.90 -17.33
C SER A 232 5.69 1.97 -17.85
N LYS A 233 5.90 1.44 -19.06
CA LYS A 233 5.08 0.36 -19.59
C LYS A 233 5.25 -0.88 -18.70
N GLU A 234 4.20 -1.69 -18.60
CA GLU A 234 4.29 -2.97 -17.91
C GLU A 234 5.26 -3.90 -18.63
N THR A 235 6.03 -4.64 -17.85
CA THR A 235 6.98 -5.64 -18.31
C THR A 235 6.79 -6.91 -17.49
N ARG A 236 7.55 -7.97 -17.79
CA ARG A 236 7.56 -9.16 -16.91
C ARG A 236 8.05 -8.87 -15.50
N TYR A 237 8.82 -7.80 -15.30
CA TYR A 237 9.38 -7.38 -14.00
C TYR A 237 8.56 -6.28 -13.31
N PHE A 238 7.70 -5.59 -14.05
CA PHE A 238 6.88 -4.50 -13.54
C PHE A 238 5.42 -4.63 -13.97
N GLN A 239 4.55 -4.91 -13.04
CA GLN A 239 3.09 -4.92 -13.18
C GLN A 239 2.49 -4.03 -12.10
N LYS A 240 1.78 -2.96 -12.49
CA LYS A 240 1.27 -1.92 -11.56
C LYS A 240 0.46 -2.50 -10.40
N LYS A 241 -0.36 -3.51 -10.67
CA LYS A 241 -1.19 -4.18 -9.66
C LYS A 241 -0.40 -5.00 -8.64
N LYS A 242 0.88 -5.26 -8.89
CA LYS A 242 1.75 -6.08 -8.03
C LYS A 242 2.84 -5.26 -7.36
N VAL A 243 2.80 -3.93 -7.47
CA VAL A 243 3.83 -3.05 -6.93
C VAL A 243 3.18 -1.88 -6.22
N LEU A 244 3.67 -1.57 -5.04
CA LEU A 244 3.32 -0.37 -4.29
C LEU A 244 4.56 0.50 -4.12
N TYR A 245 4.44 1.80 -4.40
CA TYR A 245 5.52 2.75 -4.18
C TYR A 245 5.94 2.76 -2.71
N ASN A 246 7.23 2.81 -2.45
CA ASN A 246 7.84 2.76 -1.11
C ASN A 246 7.66 1.44 -0.33
N PHE A 247 7.07 0.39 -0.90
CA PHE A 247 6.84 -0.86 -0.16
C PHE A 247 8.14 -1.50 0.33
N HIS A 248 9.22 -1.44 -0.43
CA HIS A 248 10.53 -1.99 -0.05
C HIS A 248 11.08 -1.45 1.28
N LYS A 249 10.76 -0.19 1.61
CA LYS A 249 11.12 0.44 2.90
C LYS A 249 10.04 0.24 3.96
N ALA A 250 8.77 0.27 3.56
CA ALA A 250 7.63 0.17 4.47
C ALA A 250 7.30 -1.28 4.89
N LYS A 251 7.77 -2.30 4.19
CA LYS A 251 7.35 -3.70 4.34
C LYS A 251 7.52 -4.29 5.74
N ASN A 252 8.43 -3.78 6.55
CA ASN A 252 8.71 -4.32 7.88
C ASN A 252 7.83 -3.72 9.00
N TYR A 253 7.03 -2.69 8.69
CA TYR A 253 6.13 -2.11 9.68
C TYR A 253 4.86 -2.96 9.82
N PRO A 254 4.31 -3.10 11.05
CA PRO A 254 3.09 -3.88 11.30
C PRO A 254 1.84 -3.17 10.79
N SER A 255 1.86 -1.85 10.67
CA SER A 255 0.78 -1.04 10.11
C SER A 255 1.30 -0.16 8.98
N ILE A 256 0.52 -0.02 7.91
CA ILE A 256 0.92 0.72 6.71
C ILE A 256 -0.19 1.67 6.30
N TYR A 257 0.16 2.93 6.12
CA TYR A 257 -0.68 3.92 5.47
C TYR A 257 -0.67 3.70 3.96
N VAL A 258 -1.84 3.79 3.34
CA VAL A 258 -2.02 3.69 1.89
C VAL A 258 -2.56 5.01 1.39
N VAL A 259 -1.79 5.68 0.55
CA VAL A 259 -2.16 6.95 -0.11
C VAL A 259 -2.26 6.76 -1.63
N GLU A 260 -2.77 7.77 -2.34
CA GLU A 260 -2.95 7.66 -3.79
C GLU A 260 -1.68 7.98 -4.58
N GLY A 261 -0.98 9.04 -4.19
CA GLY A 261 0.13 9.60 -4.93
C GLY A 261 1.51 9.34 -4.32
N GLN A 262 2.55 9.26 -5.17
CA GLN A 262 3.94 9.14 -4.73
C GLN A 262 4.38 10.38 -3.92
N ALA A 263 3.91 11.57 -4.32
CA ALA A 263 4.22 12.81 -3.60
C ALA A 263 3.64 12.80 -2.19
N ASP A 264 2.44 12.24 -2.00
CA ASP A 264 1.79 12.12 -0.69
C ASP A 264 2.52 11.13 0.20
N ALA A 265 2.92 9.98 -0.36
CA ALA A 265 3.75 9.02 0.37
C ALA A 265 5.05 9.66 0.85
N LEU A 266 5.74 10.39 -0.03
CA LEU A 266 6.98 11.08 0.33
C LEU A 266 6.76 12.22 1.32
N SER A 267 5.60 12.89 1.28
CA SER A 267 5.25 13.93 2.26
C SER A 267 5.09 13.36 3.67
N LEU A 268 4.50 12.18 3.79
CA LEU A 268 4.43 11.46 5.05
C LEU A 268 5.82 11.01 5.52
N VAL A 269 6.66 10.50 4.62
CA VAL A 269 8.05 10.15 4.93
C VAL A 269 8.83 11.37 5.42
N ALA A 270 8.76 12.50 4.71
CA ALA A 270 9.41 13.75 5.08
C ALA A 270 8.96 14.25 6.46
N SER A 271 7.71 13.95 6.83
CA SER A 271 7.14 14.26 8.13
C SER A 271 7.47 13.23 9.23
N GLY A 272 8.30 12.22 8.94
CA GLY A 272 8.69 11.16 9.89
C GLY A 272 7.65 10.06 10.07
N VAL A 273 6.83 9.77 9.04
CA VAL A 273 5.90 8.66 8.96
C VAL A 273 6.33 7.72 7.80
N PRO A 274 7.34 6.85 8.01
CA PRO A 274 7.96 6.07 6.94
C PRO A 274 7.14 4.84 6.53
N ASN A 275 6.17 4.42 7.32
CA ASN A 275 5.31 3.26 7.10
C ASN A 275 4.14 3.59 6.14
N VAL A 276 4.44 4.11 4.99
CA VAL A 276 3.49 4.54 3.98
C VAL A 276 3.81 3.94 2.62
N VAL A 277 2.77 3.63 1.84
CA VAL A 277 2.87 3.19 0.44
C VAL A 277 1.87 3.96 -0.42
N ALA A 278 2.16 4.06 -1.73
CA ALA A 278 1.21 4.62 -2.67
C ALA A 278 0.90 3.66 -3.81
N SER A 279 -0.31 3.77 -4.37
CA SER A 279 -0.64 3.18 -5.66
C SER A 279 -0.01 4.01 -6.80
N LEU A 280 0.21 3.39 -7.96
CA LEU A 280 0.97 4.03 -9.06
C LEU A 280 0.02 4.73 -10.07
N GLY A 281 -0.88 5.58 -9.59
CA GLY A 281 -1.88 6.25 -10.43
C GLY A 281 -2.92 5.26 -10.98
N THR A 282 -3.12 4.16 -10.30
CA THR A 282 -4.21 3.21 -10.50
C THR A 282 -5.00 3.10 -9.20
N ALA A 283 -6.26 2.70 -9.28
CA ALA A 283 -7.02 2.39 -8.07
C ALA A 283 -6.25 1.35 -7.21
N PHE A 284 -6.22 1.56 -5.91
CA PHE A 284 -5.75 0.55 -4.96
C PHE A 284 -6.73 -0.63 -5.00
N THR A 285 -6.23 -1.84 -5.24
CA THR A 285 -7.05 -3.02 -5.55
C THR A 285 -6.90 -4.11 -4.50
N THR A 286 -7.69 -5.17 -4.64
CA THR A 286 -7.59 -6.37 -3.79
C THR A 286 -6.21 -7.04 -3.93
N GLU A 287 -5.60 -7.00 -5.12
CA GLU A 287 -4.24 -7.50 -5.33
C GLU A 287 -3.22 -6.73 -4.47
N HIS A 288 -3.36 -5.41 -4.36
CA HIS A 288 -2.53 -4.60 -3.47
C HIS A 288 -2.77 -4.93 -1.99
N ILE A 289 -4.02 -5.23 -1.59
CA ILE A 289 -4.32 -5.70 -0.22
C ILE A 289 -3.57 -7.02 0.08
N GLU A 290 -3.50 -7.94 -0.89
CA GLU A 290 -2.76 -9.20 -0.70
C GLU A 290 -1.24 -8.97 -0.53
N LEU A 291 -0.65 -7.93 -1.17
CA LEU A 291 0.74 -7.55 -0.92
C LEU A 291 0.99 -7.11 0.53
N LEU A 292 -0.04 -6.54 1.17
CA LEU A 292 0.00 -6.07 2.56
C LEU A 292 -0.57 -7.10 3.55
N LYS A 293 -0.66 -8.37 3.15
CA LYS A 293 -1.20 -9.44 4.00
C LYS A 293 -0.48 -9.51 5.34
N GLY A 294 -1.29 -9.61 6.42
CA GLY A 294 -0.78 -9.67 7.78
C GLY A 294 -0.46 -8.32 8.43
N LYS A 295 -0.72 -7.21 7.74
CA LYS A 295 -0.53 -5.85 8.24
C LYS A 295 -1.86 -5.16 8.51
N ASP A 296 -1.86 -4.21 9.42
CA ASP A 296 -2.95 -3.25 9.54
C ASP A 296 -2.84 -2.26 8.39
N ILE A 297 -3.85 -2.23 7.53
CA ILE A 297 -3.89 -1.35 6.35
C ILE A 297 -4.71 -0.11 6.70
N ILE A 298 -4.10 1.07 6.66
CA ILE A 298 -4.74 2.34 6.98
C ILE A 298 -4.96 3.11 5.69
N LEU A 299 -6.19 3.16 5.21
CA LEU A 299 -6.56 3.90 4.00
C LEU A 299 -6.56 5.40 4.31
N ALA A 300 -5.76 6.16 3.58
CA ALA A 300 -5.53 7.58 3.76
C ALA A 300 -5.52 8.27 2.37
N PHE A 301 -6.63 8.10 1.63
CA PHE A 301 -6.79 8.64 0.27
C PHE A 301 -7.11 10.13 0.29
N ASP A 302 -7.00 10.78 -0.86
CA ASP A 302 -7.27 12.19 -1.03
C ASP A 302 -8.67 12.56 -0.53
N ASN A 303 -8.81 13.76 0.01
CA ASN A 303 -10.08 14.27 0.52
C ASN A 303 -10.94 14.83 -0.63
N ASP A 304 -11.20 13.99 -1.61
CA ASP A 304 -12.08 14.29 -2.73
C ASP A 304 -13.05 13.12 -2.99
N ASP A 305 -13.97 13.36 -3.90
CA ASP A 305 -15.02 12.39 -4.25
C ASP A 305 -14.47 11.06 -4.77
N ALA A 306 -13.36 11.09 -5.50
CA ALA A 306 -12.74 9.89 -6.07
C ALA A 306 -12.13 9.03 -4.96
N GLY A 307 -11.36 9.64 -4.04
CA GLY A 307 -10.77 8.98 -2.89
C GLY A 307 -11.83 8.37 -1.97
N HIS A 308 -12.90 9.13 -1.66
CA HIS A 308 -14.02 8.62 -0.87
C HIS A 308 -14.72 7.43 -1.54
N THR A 309 -15.00 7.51 -2.85
CA THR A 309 -15.64 6.43 -3.60
C THR A 309 -14.77 5.17 -3.60
N GLN A 310 -13.47 5.33 -3.84
CA GLN A 310 -12.52 4.21 -3.83
C GLN A 310 -12.43 3.57 -2.45
N MET A 311 -12.37 4.35 -1.39
CA MET A 311 -12.32 3.87 -0.02
C MET A 311 -13.56 3.05 0.33
N LEU A 312 -14.77 3.56 0.02
CA LEU A 312 -16.02 2.85 0.24
C LEU A 312 -16.05 1.52 -0.51
N LYS A 313 -15.64 1.52 -1.77
CA LYS A 313 -15.55 0.31 -2.60
C LYS A 313 -14.64 -0.73 -1.94
N LEU A 314 -13.44 -0.35 -1.51
CA LEU A 314 -12.49 -1.28 -0.88
C LEU A 314 -13.05 -1.87 0.42
N LEU A 315 -13.68 -1.06 1.26
CA LEU A 315 -14.28 -1.52 2.51
C LEU A 315 -15.42 -2.50 2.27
N THR A 316 -16.24 -2.26 1.25
CA THR A 316 -17.39 -3.11 0.92
C THR A 316 -17.00 -4.41 0.22
N GLU A 317 -15.99 -4.38 -0.64
CA GLU A 317 -15.51 -5.56 -1.36
C GLU A 317 -14.60 -6.46 -0.51
N ASN A 318 -14.01 -5.94 0.58
CA ASN A 318 -13.05 -6.67 1.41
C ASN A 318 -13.44 -6.69 2.90
N PRO A 319 -14.65 -7.13 3.27
CA PRO A 319 -15.16 -7.03 4.64
C PRO A 319 -14.39 -7.89 5.65
N GLN A 320 -13.67 -8.91 5.17
CA GLN A 320 -12.87 -9.84 5.99
C GLN A 320 -11.45 -9.33 6.23
N LYS A 321 -11.04 -8.23 5.61
CA LYS A 321 -9.68 -7.68 5.76
C LYS A 321 -9.63 -6.65 6.88
N LYS A 322 -8.49 -6.56 7.57
CA LYS A 322 -8.23 -5.53 8.58
C LYS A 322 -7.92 -4.19 7.92
N LEU A 323 -8.96 -3.51 7.44
CA LEU A 323 -8.86 -2.19 6.86
C LEU A 323 -9.28 -1.15 7.89
N TYR A 324 -8.47 -0.11 8.03
CA TYR A 324 -8.75 1.07 8.84
C TYR A 324 -8.86 2.28 7.91
N VAL A 325 -9.58 3.29 8.35
CA VAL A 325 -9.68 4.57 7.65
C VAL A 325 -9.03 5.62 8.53
N GLN A 326 -8.10 6.34 7.97
CA GLN A 326 -7.62 7.58 8.54
C GLN A 326 -8.63 8.67 8.17
N ASP A 327 -9.26 9.26 9.18
CA ASP A 327 -10.15 10.40 8.97
C ASP A 327 -9.28 11.61 8.58
N ILE A 328 -9.13 11.80 7.27
CA ILE A 328 -8.32 12.90 6.71
C ILE A 328 -9.18 14.14 6.71
N PHE A 329 -9.28 14.79 7.85
CA PHE A 329 -9.98 16.05 7.97
C PHE A 329 -8.96 17.20 7.91
N PHE A 330 -8.36 17.39 6.75
CA PHE A 330 -7.49 18.53 6.56
C PHE A 330 -8.24 19.86 6.52
N GLY A 331 -9.59 19.83 6.48
CA GLY A 331 -10.44 21.03 6.45
C GLY A 331 -10.12 22.05 5.35
N LEU A 332 -8.83 22.22 5.03
CA LEU A 332 -8.28 23.21 4.11
C LEU A 332 -7.39 22.59 3.02
N TYR A 333 -6.93 21.34 3.16
CA TYR A 333 -5.97 20.72 2.22
C TYR A 333 -6.59 19.54 1.50
N LYS A 334 -6.25 19.40 0.22
CA LYS A 334 -6.70 18.31 -0.62
C LYS A 334 -5.94 17.01 -0.35
N ASP A 335 -4.63 17.11 -0.24
CA ASP A 335 -3.70 15.99 -0.16
C ASP A 335 -2.56 16.25 0.85
N PHE A 336 -1.77 15.22 1.16
CA PHE A 336 -0.69 15.30 2.13
C PHE A 336 0.45 16.23 1.68
N ASN A 337 0.70 16.34 0.38
CA ASN A 337 1.75 17.23 -0.10
C ASN A 337 1.36 18.69 0.04
N GLU A 338 0.11 19.06 -0.24
CA GLU A 338 -0.39 20.40 -0.01
C GLU A 338 -0.31 20.78 1.47
N ALA A 339 -0.71 19.88 2.37
CA ALA A 339 -0.60 20.07 3.81
C ALA A 339 0.86 20.27 4.27
N LEU A 340 1.80 19.43 3.81
CA LEU A 340 3.22 19.57 4.10
C LEU A 340 3.77 20.93 3.61
N CYS A 341 3.45 21.33 2.38
CA CYS A 341 3.88 22.61 1.82
C CYS A 341 3.37 23.78 2.63
N SER A 342 2.21 23.66 3.26
CA SER A 342 1.60 24.65 4.15
C SER A 342 2.11 24.59 5.59
N MET A 343 3.19 23.85 5.86
CA MET A 343 3.81 23.69 7.20
C MET A 343 2.90 23.00 8.23
N PHE A 344 1.92 22.20 7.78
CA PHE A 344 1.07 21.43 8.66
C PHE A 344 1.86 20.26 9.29
N ASP A 345 1.70 20.06 10.60
CA ASP A 345 2.35 18.95 11.32
C ASP A 345 1.60 17.63 11.09
N LEU A 346 1.92 16.98 9.97
CA LEU A 346 1.32 15.71 9.57
C LEU A 346 1.57 14.60 10.58
N LYS A 347 2.75 14.56 11.21
CA LYS A 347 3.09 13.50 12.17
C LYS A 347 2.21 13.60 13.42
N SER A 348 2.15 14.77 14.03
CA SER A 348 1.29 15.00 15.19
C SER A 348 -0.19 14.79 14.84
N TYR A 349 -0.60 15.23 13.66
CA TYR A 349 -1.96 15.01 13.20
C TYR A 349 -2.32 13.53 13.11
N LEU A 350 -1.54 12.72 12.40
CA LEU A 350 -1.80 11.28 12.25
C LEU A 350 -1.69 10.50 13.58
N THR A 351 -0.83 10.96 14.48
CA THR A 351 -0.71 10.35 15.81
C THR A 351 -1.94 10.63 16.67
N ASN A 352 -2.51 11.83 16.59
CA ASN A 352 -3.60 12.30 17.45
C ASN A 352 -5.00 12.08 16.87
N SER A 353 -5.14 12.03 15.52
CA SER A 353 -6.46 11.95 14.86
C SER A 353 -7.08 10.57 14.87
N GLY A 354 -6.40 9.56 15.35
CA GLY A 354 -6.94 8.19 15.45
C GLY A 354 -7.39 7.58 14.11
N LYS A 355 -7.15 6.30 13.96
CA LYS A 355 -7.65 5.50 12.85
C LYS A 355 -8.96 4.82 13.24
N MET A 356 -9.93 4.79 12.35
CA MET A 356 -11.20 4.12 12.57
C MET A 356 -11.22 2.77 11.84
N TYR A 357 -11.65 1.71 12.51
CA TYR A 357 -11.84 0.42 11.85
C TYR A 357 -12.89 0.55 10.73
N GLY A 358 -12.62 -0.03 9.56
CA GLY A 358 -13.43 0.17 8.35
C GLY A 358 -14.93 -0.03 8.54
N PRO A 359 -15.38 -1.14 9.16
CA PRO A 359 -16.79 -1.33 9.51
C PRO A 359 -17.37 -0.23 10.42
N ASP A 360 -16.61 0.29 11.40
CA ASP A 360 -17.08 1.39 12.27
C ASP A 360 -17.17 2.71 11.48
N TYR A 361 -16.30 2.91 10.49
CA TYR A 361 -16.36 4.05 9.57
C TYR A 361 -17.63 4.00 8.69
N LEU A 362 -17.94 2.85 8.10
CA LEU A 362 -19.18 2.67 7.34
C LEU A 362 -20.40 2.97 8.21
N LEU A 363 -20.42 2.47 9.45
CA LEU A 363 -21.49 2.75 10.39
C LEU A 363 -21.62 4.24 10.72
N LYS A 364 -20.49 4.95 10.92
CA LYS A 364 -20.47 6.41 11.13
C LYS A 364 -21.09 7.15 9.94
N LEU A 365 -20.73 6.76 8.71
CA LEU A 365 -21.30 7.35 7.50
C LEU A 365 -22.82 7.16 7.43
N PHE A 366 -23.32 5.93 7.62
CA PHE A 366 -24.74 5.64 7.65
C PHE A 366 -25.48 6.48 8.67
N CYS A 367 -24.98 6.57 9.91
CA CYS A 367 -25.59 7.37 10.95
C CYS A 367 -25.60 8.87 10.64
N THR A 368 -24.53 9.38 10.00
CA THR A 368 -24.41 10.80 9.62
C THR A 368 -25.40 11.14 8.51
N ASN A 369 -25.53 10.29 7.51
CA ASN A 369 -26.46 10.51 6.40
C ASN A 369 -27.91 10.42 6.86
N ALA A 370 -28.25 9.44 7.71
CA ALA A 370 -29.58 9.37 8.33
C ALA A 370 -29.94 10.65 9.11
N THR A 371 -28.98 11.26 9.80
CA THR A 371 -29.20 12.52 10.51
C THR A 371 -29.44 13.69 9.56
N LYS A 372 -28.76 13.75 8.41
CA LYS A 372 -29.00 14.75 7.37
C LYS A 372 -30.41 14.60 6.75
N LEU A 373 -30.82 13.36 6.44
CA LEU A 373 -32.16 13.07 5.92
C LEU A 373 -33.25 13.52 6.91
N ASN A 374 -33.08 13.23 8.20
CA ASN A 374 -34.04 13.65 9.24
C ASN A 374 -34.12 15.18 9.39
N ARG A 375 -33.03 15.92 9.11
CA ARG A 375 -33.07 17.39 9.08
C ARG A 375 -33.81 17.95 7.87
N LEU A 376 -33.68 17.31 6.71
CA LEU A 376 -34.44 17.67 5.49
C LEU A 376 -35.93 17.40 5.65
N LYS A 377 -36.32 16.35 6.40
CA LYS A 377 -37.71 16.03 6.70
C LYS A 377 -38.37 17.02 7.69
N SER A 378 -37.60 17.86 8.34
CA SER A 378 -38.12 18.82 9.35
C SER A 378 -38.53 20.17 8.77
N ASP A 379 -38.53 20.33 7.45
CA ASP A 379 -39.11 21.52 6.81
C ASP A 379 -40.64 21.56 7.02
N LYS A 380 -41.06 22.58 7.73
CA LYS A 380 -42.45 22.83 8.07
C LYS A 380 -43.20 23.35 6.81
N ASP A 381 -44.43 22.90 6.61
CA ASP A 381 -45.32 23.51 5.64
C ASP A 381 -45.70 24.96 6.07
N LYS A 382 -46.42 25.69 5.20
CA LYS A 382 -46.84 27.06 5.47
C LYS A 382 -47.70 27.22 6.72
N ASP A 383 -48.25 26.12 7.24
CA ASP A 383 -49.09 26.06 8.42
C ASP A 383 -48.35 25.55 9.66
N GLY A 384 -47.04 25.32 9.54
CA GLY A 384 -46.16 24.90 10.66
C GLY A 384 -46.21 23.40 10.98
N ASN A 385 -46.89 22.57 10.17
CA ASN A 385 -46.95 21.14 10.33
C ASN A 385 -45.77 20.47 9.64
N ILE A 386 -45.16 19.49 10.31
CA ILE A 386 -44.11 18.63 9.72
C ILE A 386 -44.80 17.72 8.70
N LYS A 387 -44.60 17.99 7.39
CA LYS A 387 -44.99 17.02 6.36
C LYS A 387 -44.10 15.79 6.46
N PRO A 388 -44.64 14.59 6.66
CA PRO A 388 -43.86 13.39 6.45
C PRO A 388 -43.47 13.33 4.99
N LEU A 389 -42.19 13.36 4.67
CA LEU A 389 -41.68 13.07 3.34
C LEU A 389 -41.85 11.54 3.17
N GLU A 390 -42.88 11.12 2.44
CA GLU A 390 -42.96 9.76 1.93
C GLU A 390 -41.89 9.61 0.83
N VAL A 391 -40.72 9.17 1.22
CA VAL A 391 -39.65 8.84 0.26
C VAL A 391 -39.95 7.43 -0.25
N SER A 392 -40.40 7.35 -1.48
CA SER A 392 -40.60 6.06 -2.14
C SER A 392 -39.23 5.41 -2.47
N VAL A 393 -39.23 4.09 -2.67
CA VAL A 393 -38.01 3.38 -3.14
C VAL A 393 -37.54 3.98 -4.47
N THR A 394 -38.43 4.46 -5.29
CA THR A 394 -38.17 5.11 -6.58
C THR A 394 -37.44 6.46 -6.40
N ASP A 395 -37.84 7.24 -5.39
CA ASP A 395 -37.17 8.52 -5.07
C ASP A 395 -35.74 8.31 -4.54
N LEU A 396 -35.49 7.22 -3.80
CA LEU A 396 -34.19 6.80 -3.36
C LEU A 396 -33.31 6.35 -4.53
N GLU A 397 -33.88 5.63 -5.51
CA GLU A 397 -33.18 5.23 -6.73
C GLU A 397 -32.86 6.43 -7.65
N GLU A 398 -33.72 7.42 -7.71
CA GLU A 398 -33.53 8.63 -8.49
C GLU A 398 -32.53 9.58 -7.81
N TYR A 399 -32.57 9.68 -6.49
CA TYR A 399 -31.57 10.38 -5.69
C TYR A 399 -30.19 9.71 -5.78
N ASP A 400 -30.14 8.39 -5.80
CA ASP A 400 -28.90 7.60 -5.98
C ASP A 400 -28.31 7.80 -7.39
N LYS A 401 -29.17 7.99 -8.42
CA LYS A 401 -28.71 8.35 -9.77
C LYS A 401 -28.12 9.75 -9.86
N LEU A 402 -28.66 10.70 -9.12
CA LEU A 402 -28.22 12.10 -9.09
C LEU A 402 -27.01 12.31 -8.17
N HIS A 403 -26.93 11.54 -7.06
CA HIS A 403 -25.91 11.68 -6.03
C HIS A 403 -25.18 10.35 -5.77
N LYS A 404 -24.67 9.71 -6.81
CA LYS A 404 -24.04 8.35 -6.84
C LYS A 404 -23.16 7.92 -5.66
N LYS A 405 -23.16 8.66 -4.55
CA LYS A 405 -22.15 8.62 -3.47
C LYS A 405 -22.71 8.42 -2.07
N ASP A 406 -24.01 8.55 -1.86
CA ASP A 406 -24.57 8.50 -0.52
C ASP A 406 -25.44 7.24 -0.36
N ILE A 407 -25.03 6.33 0.51
CA ILE A 407 -25.87 5.19 0.91
C ILE A 407 -26.78 5.67 2.04
N TYR A 408 -28.07 5.76 1.76
CA TYR A 408 -29.08 6.20 2.73
C TYR A 408 -29.74 5.03 3.43
N LEU A 409 -29.79 5.09 4.76
CA LEU A 409 -30.66 4.29 5.60
C LEU A 409 -31.53 5.22 6.41
N ASP A 410 -32.86 5.09 6.29
CA ASP A 410 -33.80 5.85 7.12
C ASP A 410 -33.83 5.26 8.52
N PHE A 411 -33.37 6.03 9.50
CA PHE A 411 -33.39 5.67 10.92
C PHE A 411 -34.50 6.38 11.71
N SER A 412 -35.43 7.08 11.03
CA SER A 412 -36.49 7.83 11.70
C SER A 412 -37.49 6.92 12.47
N GLU A 413 -37.60 5.66 12.05
CA GLU A 413 -38.49 4.65 12.63
C GLU A 413 -37.74 3.48 13.31
N LEU A 414 -36.54 3.72 13.82
CA LEU A 414 -35.68 2.70 14.44
C LEU A 414 -36.22 2.17 15.78
N ASP A 415 -37.43 2.53 16.21
CA ASP A 415 -38.11 1.86 17.30
C ASP A 415 -38.62 0.47 16.91
N ASP A 416 -38.65 0.17 15.61
CA ASP A 416 -39.05 -1.13 15.11
C ASP A 416 -37.85 -2.10 15.09
N ARG A 417 -37.89 -3.11 15.95
CA ARG A 417 -36.87 -4.18 16.02
C ARG A 417 -36.63 -4.87 14.67
N VAL A 418 -37.65 -4.91 13.81
CA VAL A 418 -37.58 -5.52 12.47
C VAL A 418 -36.64 -4.73 11.56
N LYS A 419 -36.74 -3.38 11.56
CA LYS A 419 -35.87 -2.52 10.74
C LYS A 419 -34.42 -2.54 11.22
N VAL A 420 -34.18 -2.58 12.52
CA VAL A 420 -32.83 -2.78 13.08
C VAL A 420 -32.24 -4.11 12.59
N HIS A 421 -33.05 -5.17 12.56
CA HIS A 421 -32.63 -6.48 12.08
C HIS A 421 -32.33 -6.48 10.56
N GLU A 422 -33.08 -5.75 9.75
CA GLU A 422 -32.80 -5.58 8.32
C GLU A 422 -31.52 -4.82 8.05
N ILE A 423 -31.27 -3.74 8.80
CA ILE A 423 -30.04 -2.95 8.72
C ILE A 423 -28.84 -3.80 9.12
N VAL A 424 -28.96 -4.55 10.23
CA VAL A 424 -27.95 -5.49 10.70
C VAL A 424 -27.73 -6.60 9.67
N SER A 425 -28.79 -7.11 9.04
CA SER A 425 -28.71 -8.12 7.99
C SER A 425 -28.00 -7.59 6.73
N LYS A 426 -28.31 -6.38 6.27
CA LYS A 426 -27.63 -5.73 5.15
C LYS A 426 -26.18 -5.42 5.47
N ALA A 427 -25.91 -4.85 6.65
CA ALA A 427 -24.55 -4.59 7.14
C ALA A 427 -23.78 -5.88 7.41
N SER A 428 -24.45 -6.97 7.75
CA SER A 428 -23.83 -8.27 8.03
C SER A 428 -23.12 -8.92 6.84
N LYS A 429 -23.38 -8.43 5.62
CA LYS A 429 -22.59 -8.81 4.44
C LYS A 429 -21.14 -8.32 4.55
N PHE A 430 -20.90 -7.29 5.35
CA PHE A 430 -19.60 -6.65 5.55
C PHE A 430 -18.86 -7.11 6.80
N TYR A 431 -19.47 -7.97 7.63
CA TYR A 431 -18.86 -8.42 8.87
C TYR A 431 -18.68 -9.93 8.92
N HIS A 432 -17.54 -10.35 9.49
CA HIS A 432 -17.37 -11.74 9.87
C HIS A 432 -18.46 -12.15 10.86
N PRO A 433 -18.97 -13.40 10.86
CA PRO A 433 -20.07 -13.85 11.74
C PRO A 433 -19.90 -13.49 13.22
N VAL A 434 -18.68 -13.53 13.75
CA VAL A 434 -18.37 -13.17 15.15
C VAL A 434 -18.49 -11.66 15.43
N ALA A 435 -18.41 -10.82 14.40
CA ALA A 435 -18.51 -9.36 14.56
C ALA A 435 -19.96 -8.84 14.43
N LYS A 436 -20.91 -9.67 13.97
CA LYS A 436 -22.32 -9.27 13.79
C LYS A 436 -22.98 -8.82 15.09
N ASP A 437 -22.77 -9.58 16.16
CA ASP A 437 -23.36 -9.27 17.46
C ASP A 437 -22.78 -7.97 18.05
N ASN A 438 -21.48 -7.74 17.88
CA ASN A 438 -20.82 -6.50 18.30
C ASN A 438 -21.32 -5.29 17.50
N PHE A 439 -21.60 -5.46 16.19
CA PHE A 439 -22.16 -4.42 15.35
C PHE A 439 -23.58 -4.03 15.82
N ALA A 440 -24.46 -4.99 16.04
CA ALA A 440 -25.82 -4.76 16.52
C ALA A 440 -25.81 -4.02 17.89
N ILE A 441 -24.93 -4.42 18.80
CA ILE A 441 -24.77 -3.78 20.12
C ILE A 441 -24.26 -2.34 19.97
N ARG A 442 -23.27 -2.10 19.10
CA ARG A 442 -22.74 -0.75 18.84
C ARG A 442 -23.77 0.15 18.18
N LEU A 443 -24.53 -0.36 17.21
CA LEU A 443 -25.63 0.37 16.57
C LEU A 443 -26.68 0.76 17.60
N GLN A 444 -27.14 -0.17 18.47
CA GLN A 444 -28.09 0.11 19.54
C GLN A 444 -27.57 1.16 20.54
N ARG A 445 -26.29 1.15 20.90
CA ARG A 445 -25.67 2.15 21.78
C ARG A 445 -25.65 3.54 21.14
N LEU A 446 -25.34 3.65 19.86
CA LEU A 446 -25.36 4.91 19.11
C LEU A 446 -26.78 5.51 19.03
N ILE A 447 -27.78 4.67 18.83
CA ILE A 447 -29.20 5.08 18.80
C ILE A 447 -29.64 5.56 20.19
N LYS A 448 -29.34 4.81 21.26
CA LYS A 448 -29.66 5.18 22.64
C LYS A 448 -28.95 6.45 23.10
N GLY A 449 -27.69 6.64 22.75
CA GLY A 449 -26.92 7.84 23.09
C GLY A 449 -27.43 9.14 22.45
N LYS A 450 -28.26 9.07 21.42
CA LYS A 450 -28.92 10.24 20.80
C LYS A 450 -30.26 10.61 21.46
N ARG A 451 -30.86 9.69 22.24
CA ARG A 451 -32.11 9.95 22.97
C ARG A 451 -31.88 10.66 24.32
N SER A 452 -30.61 10.71 24.80
CA SER A 452 -30.27 11.33 26.09
C SER A 452 -29.64 12.73 25.94
N LYS A 453 -29.78 13.37 24.81
CA LYS A 453 -29.47 14.76 24.51
C LYS A 453 -30.64 15.35 23.70
#